data_8fce102cee0b6f1c89b4a0702ddef6b3
#
_entry.id   8fce102cee0b6f1c89b4a0702ddef6b3
#
_cell.length_a   1.000
_cell.length_b   1.000
_cell.length_c   1.000
_cell.angle_alpha   90.00
_cell.angle_beta   90.00
_cell.angle_gamma   90.00
#
_symmetry.space_group_name_H-M   'P 1'
#
loop_
_entity.id
_entity.type
_entity.pdbx_description
1 polymer ?
#
loop_
_entity_poly.entity_id
_entity_poly.type
_entity_poly.pdbx_seq_one_letter_code
_entity_poly.pdbx_strand_id
1 'polypeptide(L)'
;MDTYNEKEIIALLQDPKRQREAFECIVKQYSEQLYWQIRRMVLSHDDANDLLQNTFIKAWINIDYFRAEAKMSTWLYRIALNECLTFLNKQRANNQLSIDEADAEMVNKLEGDLSLIHIS
;
A
#
# COMPACT_ATOMS: atom_id res chain seq x y z
N MET A 1 22.05 17.93 -2.93
CA MET A 1 21.35 16.81 -3.46
C MET A 1 21.02 15.81 -2.42
N ASP A 2 19.76 15.57 -2.30
CA ASP A 2 19.26 14.78 -1.18
C ASP A 2 19.00 13.34 -1.56
N THR A 3 19.53 12.91 -2.70
CA THR A 3 19.29 11.56 -3.18
C THR A 3 20.42 10.65 -2.73
N TYR A 4 20.08 9.70 -1.87
CA TYR A 4 21.01 8.67 -1.46
C TYR A 4 20.80 7.45 -2.32
N ASN A 5 21.86 6.71 -2.60
CA ASN A 5 21.69 5.44 -3.26
C ASN A 5 21.22 4.40 -2.24
N GLU A 6 20.72 3.28 -2.72
CA GLU A 6 20.15 2.26 -1.85
C GLU A 6 21.15 1.73 -0.84
N LYS A 7 22.42 1.58 -1.23
CA LYS A 7 23.46 1.10 -0.31
C LYS A 7 23.69 2.06 0.84
N GLU A 8 23.65 3.36 0.56
CA GLU A 8 23.84 4.37 1.60
C GLU A 8 22.67 4.34 2.59
N ILE A 9 21.46 4.20 2.08
CA ILE A 9 20.27 4.12 2.92
C ILE A 9 20.33 2.88 3.81
N ILE A 10 20.69 1.74 3.26
CA ILE A 10 20.81 0.50 4.01
C ILE A 10 21.87 0.63 5.11
N ALA A 11 22.98 1.25 4.79
CA ALA A 11 24.03 1.48 5.79
C ALA A 11 23.53 2.34 6.95
N LEU A 12 22.77 3.39 6.64
CA LEU A 12 22.17 4.24 7.69
C LEU A 12 21.16 3.47 8.53
N LEU A 13 20.39 2.58 7.92
CA LEU A 13 19.40 1.79 8.65
C LEU A 13 20.02 0.85 9.66
N GLN A 14 21.25 0.42 9.44
CA GLN A 14 21.94 -0.49 10.35
C GLN A 14 22.46 0.20 11.60
N ASP A 15 22.51 1.52 11.60
CA ASP A 15 22.88 2.31 12.77
C ASP A 15 21.61 2.70 13.54
N PRO A 16 21.39 2.15 14.76
CA PRO A 16 20.15 2.44 15.50
C PRO A 16 19.92 3.91 15.75
N LYS A 17 20.99 4.70 15.81
CA LYS A 17 20.87 6.14 16.06
C LYS A 17 20.48 6.91 14.81
N ARG A 18 20.63 6.31 13.63
CA ARG A 18 20.38 6.97 12.36
C ARG A 18 19.23 6.37 11.57
N GLN A 19 18.52 5.41 12.16
CA GLN A 19 17.40 4.76 11.47
C GLN A 19 16.31 5.76 11.07
N ARG A 20 15.99 6.70 11.94
CA ARG A 20 14.98 7.70 11.65
C ARG A 20 15.39 8.59 10.48
N GLU A 21 16.65 9.01 10.46
CA GLU A 21 17.20 9.79 9.35
C GLU A 21 17.14 9.01 8.04
N ALA A 22 17.51 7.73 8.10
CA ALA A 22 17.46 6.86 6.94
C ALA A 22 16.03 6.73 6.43
N PHE A 23 15.08 6.58 7.33
CA PHE A 23 13.69 6.42 6.95
C PHE A 23 13.12 7.69 6.32
N GLU A 24 13.52 8.85 6.80
CA GLU A 24 13.12 10.10 6.17
C GLU A 24 13.61 10.17 4.73
N CYS A 25 14.81 9.67 4.46
CA CYS A 25 15.34 9.56 3.09
C CYS A 25 14.50 8.61 2.25
N ILE A 26 14.10 7.49 2.83
CA ILE A 26 13.25 6.51 2.14
C ILE A 26 11.93 7.15 1.74
N VAL A 27 11.30 7.85 2.66
CA VAL A 27 10.03 8.53 2.38
C VAL A 27 10.19 9.51 1.23
N LYS A 28 11.20 10.36 1.29
CA LYS A 28 11.43 11.35 0.25
C LYS A 28 11.72 10.73 -1.11
N GLN A 29 12.49 9.66 -1.11
CA GLN A 29 12.95 9.07 -2.36
C GLN A 29 11.89 8.21 -3.04
N TYR A 30 11.05 7.53 -2.28
CA TYR A 30 10.12 6.56 -2.82
C TYR A 30 8.65 6.98 -2.80
N SER A 31 8.30 8.12 -2.19
CA SER A 31 6.91 8.56 -2.06
C SER A 31 6.20 8.69 -3.38
N GLU A 32 6.80 9.37 -4.34
CA GLU A 32 6.15 9.61 -5.62
C GLU A 32 5.92 8.31 -6.38
N GLN A 33 6.92 7.46 -6.41
CA GLN A 33 6.85 6.19 -7.10
C GLN A 33 5.77 5.30 -6.49
N LEU A 34 5.73 5.20 -5.16
CA LEU A 34 4.73 4.42 -4.46
C LEU A 34 3.33 5.01 -4.63
N TYR A 35 3.22 6.33 -4.59
CA TYR A 35 1.94 6.99 -4.78
C TYR A 35 1.30 6.57 -6.11
N TRP A 36 2.06 6.59 -7.19
CA TRP A 36 1.52 6.25 -8.49
C TRP A 36 1.21 4.76 -8.63
N GLN A 37 1.96 3.91 -7.96
CA GLN A 37 1.63 2.48 -7.90
C GLN A 37 0.28 2.27 -7.21
N ILE A 38 0.08 2.92 -6.08
CA ILE A 38 -1.16 2.85 -5.32
C ILE A 38 -2.31 3.46 -6.12
N ARG A 39 -2.06 4.61 -6.74
CA ARG A 39 -3.06 5.34 -7.50
C ARG A 39 -3.61 4.55 -8.69
N ARG A 40 -2.84 3.63 -9.20
CA ARG A 40 -3.30 2.75 -10.27
C ARG A 40 -4.29 1.69 -9.77
N MET A 41 -4.30 1.42 -8.49
CA MET A 41 -5.14 0.39 -7.90
C MET A 41 -6.40 0.95 -7.24
N VAL A 42 -6.40 2.23 -6.88
CA VAL A 42 -7.53 2.86 -6.19
C VAL A 42 -7.98 4.08 -6.98
N LEU A 43 -9.26 4.43 -6.84
CA LEU A 43 -9.86 5.45 -7.68
C LEU A 43 -9.65 6.87 -7.20
N SER A 44 -9.50 7.08 -5.89
CA SER A 44 -9.45 8.43 -5.37
C SER A 44 -8.04 8.80 -4.88
N HIS A 45 -7.73 10.07 -5.00
CA HIS A 45 -6.49 10.64 -4.49
C HIS A 45 -6.41 10.52 -2.96
N ASP A 46 -7.52 10.76 -2.28
CA ASP A 46 -7.55 10.68 -0.82
C ASP A 46 -7.25 9.27 -0.33
N ASP A 47 -7.84 8.27 -0.97
CA ASP A 47 -7.56 6.87 -0.62
C ASP A 47 -6.10 6.52 -0.91
N ALA A 48 -5.57 7.01 -2.04
CA ALA A 48 -4.17 6.77 -2.38
C ALA A 48 -3.23 7.37 -1.34
N ASN A 49 -3.51 8.58 -0.88
CA ASN A 49 -2.70 9.21 0.17
C ASN A 49 -2.75 8.46 1.47
N ASP A 50 -3.93 8.02 1.87
CA ASP A 50 -4.08 7.25 3.11
C ASP A 50 -3.30 5.95 3.03
N LEU A 51 -3.38 5.27 1.90
CA LEU A 51 -2.67 4.01 1.71
C LEU A 51 -1.17 4.21 1.64
N LEU A 52 -0.73 5.32 1.06
CA LEU A 52 0.69 5.67 1.04
C LEU A 52 1.22 5.86 2.45
N GLN A 53 0.50 6.60 3.28
CA GLN A 53 0.88 6.81 4.67
C GLN A 53 0.91 5.50 5.42
N ASN A 54 -0.11 4.66 5.26
CA ASN A 54 -0.16 3.35 5.91
C ASN A 54 1.00 2.47 5.47
N THR A 55 1.38 2.55 4.21
CA THR A 55 2.52 1.80 3.68
C THR A 55 3.80 2.18 4.41
N PHE A 56 4.05 3.47 4.58
CA PHE A 56 5.25 3.93 5.29
C PHE A 56 5.19 3.63 6.77
N ILE A 57 4.02 3.70 7.39
CA ILE A 57 3.87 3.33 8.80
C ILE A 57 4.24 1.85 8.99
N LYS A 58 3.73 0.99 8.13
CA LYS A 58 4.05 -0.44 8.21
C LYS A 58 5.51 -0.71 7.88
N ALA A 59 6.08 0.03 6.94
CA ALA A 59 7.49 -0.08 6.64
C ALA A 59 8.34 0.29 7.87
N TRP A 60 7.99 1.35 8.56
CA TRP A 60 8.70 1.76 9.76
C TRP A 60 8.61 0.71 10.86
N ILE A 61 7.42 0.19 11.09
CA ILE A 61 7.21 -0.84 12.12
C ILE A 61 8.02 -2.10 11.82
N ASN A 62 8.15 -2.43 10.53
CA ASN A 62 8.82 -3.66 10.11
C ASN A 62 10.22 -3.44 9.56
N ILE A 63 10.81 -2.28 9.82
CA ILE A 63 12.11 -1.93 9.24
C ILE A 63 13.21 -2.91 9.66
N ASP A 64 13.11 -3.46 10.86
CA ASP A 64 14.09 -4.42 11.35
C ASP A 64 14.02 -5.76 10.62
N TYR A 65 12.91 -6.01 9.93
CA TYR A 65 12.74 -7.23 9.14
C TYR A 65 13.19 -7.08 7.71
N PHE A 66 13.55 -5.86 7.31
CA PHE A 66 14.06 -5.67 5.97
C PHE A 66 15.41 -6.37 5.83
N ARG A 67 15.50 -7.25 4.87
CA ARG A 67 16.74 -7.95 4.54
C ARG A 67 17.29 -7.36 3.25
N ALA A 68 18.56 -7.04 3.23
CA ALA A 68 19.20 -6.46 2.05
C ALA A 68 19.25 -7.44 0.87
N GLU A 69 18.57 -8.55 0.97
CA GLU A 69 18.43 -9.53 -0.10
C GLU A 69 17.52 -9.03 -1.22
N ALA A 70 16.60 -8.11 -0.90
CA ALA A 70 15.71 -7.51 -1.88
C ALA A 70 15.99 -6.02 -1.97
N LYS A 71 15.64 -5.44 -3.11
CA LYS A 71 15.73 -3.98 -3.26
C LYS A 71 14.72 -3.30 -2.35
N MET A 72 15.09 -2.14 -1.84
CA MET A 72 14.19 -1.34 -1.00
C MET A 72 12.88 -1.04 -1.73
N SER A 73 12.94 -0.69 -3.01
CA SER A 73 11.75 -0.41 -3.80
C SER A 73 10.82 -1.62 -3.88
N THR A 74 11.37 -2.82 -4.04
CA THR A 74 10.60 -4.05 -4.11
C THR A 74 9.92 -4.34 -2.77
N TRP A 75 10.65 -4.16 -1.68
CA TRP A 75 10.11 -4.39 -0.35
C TRP A 75 8.95 -3.44 -0.05
N LEU A 76 9.14 -2.15 -0.34
CA LEU A 76 8.10 -1.15 -0.16
C LEU A 76 6.90 -1.42 -1.07
N TYR A 77 7.15 -1.82 -2.31
CA TYR A 77 6.10 -2.15 -3.26
C TYR A 77 5.21 -3.28 -2.75
N ARG A 78 5.80 -4.31 -2.15
CA ARG A 78 5.04 -5.42 -1.58
C ARG A 78 4.16 -4.97 -0.43
N ILE A 79 4.67 -4.09 0.42
CA ILE A 79 3.86 -3.55 1.52
C ILE A 79 2.70 -2.75 0.96
N ALA A 80 2.97 -1.90 -0.02
CA ALA A 80 1.93 -1.07 -0.66
C ALA A 80 0.87 -1.95 -1.33
N LEU A 81 1.29 -2.99 -2.03
CA LEU A 81 0.37 -3.91 -2.69
C LEU A 81 -0.55 -4.59 -1.68
N ASN A 82 0.01 -5.07 -0.58
CA ASN A 82 -0.79 -5.69 0.48
C ASN A 82 -1.78 -4.71 1.09
N GLU A 83 -1.38 -3.46 1.30
CA GLU A 83 -2.28 -2.43 1.82
C GLU A 83 -3.42 -2.17 0.86
N CYS A 84 -3.13 -2.08 -0.42
CA CYS A 84 -4.16 -1.85 -1.43
C CYS A 84 -5.14 -3.01 -1.53
N LEU A 85 -4.64 -4.23 -1.51
CA LEU A 85 -5.51 -5.42 -1.59
C LEU A 85 -6.41 -5.51 -0.35
N THR A 86 -5.88 -5.23 0.82
CA THR A 86 -6.67 -5.21 2.05
C THR A 86 -7.76 -4.15 1.97
N PHE A 87 -7.40 -2.96 1.50
CA PHE A 87 -8.35 -1.87 1.35
C PHE A 87 -9.47 -2.24 0.38
N LEU A 88 -9.12 -2.77 -0.78
CA LEU A 88 -10.10 -3.13 -1.81
C LEU A 88 -11.03 -4.25 -1.32
N ASN A 89 -10.50 -5.20 -0.58
CA ASN A 89 -11.32 -6.28 -0.01
C ASN A 89 -12.30 -5.76 1.02
N LYS A 90 -11.85 -4.84 1.88
CA LYS A 90 -12.75 -4.22 2.87
C LYS A 90 -13.82 -3.38 2.19
N GLN A 91 -13.45 -2.63 1.17
CA GLN A 91 -14.38 -1.79 0.44
C GLN A 91 -15.46 -2.64 -0.21
N ARG A 92 -15.09 -3.77 -0.81
CA ARG A 92 -16.04 -4.69 -1.40
C ARG A 92 -16.99 -5.27 -0.36
N ALA A 93 -16.47 -5.70 0.77
CA ALA A 93 -17.29 -6.25 1.85
C ALA A 93 -18.28 -5.22 2.37
N ASN A 94 -17.82 -3.99 2.58
CA ASN A 94 -18.69 -2.92 3.07
C ASN A 94 -19.78 -2.56 2.05
N ASN A 95 -19.43 -2.54 0.78
CA ASN A 95 -20.39 -2.25 -0.27
C ASN A 95 -21.46 -3.34 -0.35
N GLN A 96 -21.06 -4.61 -0.22
CA GLN A 96 -21.99 -5.72 -0.21
C GLN A 96 -22.95 -5.64 0.98
N LEU A 97 -22.43 -5.33 2.16
CA LEU A 97 -23.25 -5.18 3.35
C LEU A 97 -24.23 -4.02 3.21
N SER A 98 -23.79 -2.92 2.68
CA SER A 98 -24.64 -1.75 2.46
C SER A 98 -25.77 -2.06 1.49
N ILE A 99 -25.47 -2.79 0.43
CA ILE A 99 -26.46 -3.16 -0.58
C ILE A 99 -27.47 -4.15 -0.01
N ASP A 100 -27.01 -5.13 0.79
CA ASP A 100 -27.89 -6.10 1.43
C ASP A 100 -28.90 -5.42 2.34
N GLU A 101 -28.46 -4.40 3.07
CA GLU A 101 -29.34 -3.64 3.94
C GLU A 101 -30.36 -2.81 3.14
N ALA A 102 -29.94 -2.31 1.98
CA ALA A 102 -30.76 -1.42 1.20
C ALA A 102 -31.78 -2.17 0.36
N ASP A 103 -31.39 -3.27 -0.28
CA ASP A 103 -32.27 -3.97 -1.20
C ASP A 103 -31.72 -5.35 -1.56
N ALA A 104 -32.23 -6.37 -0.91
CA ALA A 104 -31.80 -7.76 -1.12
C ALA A 104 -32.08 -8.25 -2.54
N GLU A 105 -33.17 -7.80 -3.16
CA GLU A 105 -33.49 -8.21 -4.53
C GLU A 105 -32.48 -7.64 -5.51
N MET A 106 -32.08 -6.41 -5.30
CA MET A 106 -31.10 -5.76 -6.15
C MET A 106 -29.75 -6.43 -6.00
N VAL A 107 -29.41 -6.86 -4.80
CA VAL A 107 -28.18 -7.60 -4.55
C VAL A 107 -28.17 -8.90 -5.33
N ASN A 108 -29.22 -9.67 -5.30
CA ASN A 108 -29.33 -10.93 -6.01
C ASN A 108 -29.16 -10.73 -7.52
N LYS A 109 -29.72 -9.65 -8.02
CA LYS A 109 -29.60 -9.32 -9.44
C LYS A 109 -28.17 -8.93 -9.81
N LEU A 110 -27.52 -8.17 -8.94
CA LEU A 110 -26.14 -7.74 -9.16
C LEU A 110 -25.16 -8.89 -9.02
N GLU A 111 -25.44 -9.83 -8.14
CA GLU A 111 -24.57 -10.99 -7.99
C GLU A 111 -24.49 -11.81 -9.26
N GLY A 112 -25.61 -11.93 -9.98
CA GLY A 112 -25.61 -12.59 -11.26
C GLY A 112 -24.67 -11.93 -12.26
N ASP A 113 -24.69 -10.59 -12.30
CA ASP A 113 -23.81 -9.83 -13.20
C ASP A 113 -22.36 -9.83 -12.70
N LEU A 114 -22.17 -9.71 -11.41
CA LEU A 114 -20.83 -9.66 -10.83
C LEU A 114 -20.09 -10.98 -10.93
N SER A 115 -20.81 -12.11 -10.93
CA SER A 115 -20.16 -13.39 -11.06
C SER A 115 -19.53 -13.58 -12.44
N LEU A 116 -20.00 -12.84 -13.43
CA LEU A 116 -19.42 -12.86 -14.77
C LEU A 116 -18.19 -11.94 -14.89
N ILE A 117 -18.15 -10.90 -14.09
CA ILE A 117 -17.07 -9.92 -14.10
C ILE A 117 -15.95 -10.31 -13.14
N HIS A 118 -16.31 -11.03 -12.10
CA HIS A 118 -15.46 -11.30 -10.96
C HIS A 118 -14.68 -12.59 -11.08
N ILE A 119 -14.02 -12.75 -12.19
CA ILE A 119 -13.27 -13.98 -12.45
C ILE A 119 -11.79 -13.83 -12.15
N SER A 120 -11.36 -12.66 -11.90
CA SER A 120 -9.94 -12.41 -11.62
C SER A 120 -9.64 -12.47 -10.14
#